data_8f1747f6515a4157d95821e91a7dc6e9
#
_entry.id   8f1747f6515a4157d95821e91a7dc6e9
#
_cell.length_a   1.000
_cell.length_b   1.000
_cell.length_c   1.000
_cell.angle_alpha   90.00
_cell.angle_beta   90.00
_cell.angle_gamma   90.00
#
_symmetry.space_group_name_H-M   'P 1'
#
loop_
_entity.id
_entity.type
_entity.pdbx_description
1 polymer ?
#
loop_
_entity_poly.entity_id
_entity_poly.type
_entity_poly.pdbx_seq_one_letter_code
_entity_poly.pdbx_strand_id
1 'polypeptide(L)'
;MRSIKAWWEARVTRKSDPAWQLYRDTALKATSAEQLRLLGLSETSEARFEALALELAALWLRLEQGCEDVQALRRRVAEAFVADMDASLRDLGAGDLGVGRRVQALTERLYGRIAAYRVIFSSDISNDAIKEILERNLYKEGLPEGAEIIDSATHEVRRIGLAWEAVDDQGLLSGKARA
;
A
#
# COMPACT_ATOMS: atom_id res chain seq x y z
N MET A 1 -7.01 -27.17 -18.02
CA MET A 1 -5.58 -26.84 -18.13
C MET A 1 -5.43 -25.48 -18.81
N ARG A 2 -5.02 -24.45 -18.09
CA ARG A 2 -4.66 -23.16 -18.72
C ARG A 2 -3.37 -23.39 -19.53
N SER A 3 -3.38 -23.03 -20.81
CA SER A 3 -2.23 -23.16 -21.72
C SER A 3 -1.02 -22.41 -21.14
N ILE A 4 0.18 -23.00 -21.20
CA ILE A 4 1.46 -22.36 -20.84
C ILE A 4 1.59 -20.99 -21.53
N LYS A 5 1.06 -20.86 -22.75
CA LYS A 5 1.01 -19.62 -23.51
C LYS A 5 0.16 -18.53 -22.82
N ALA A 6 -1.03 -18.90 -22.35
CA ALA A 6 -1.92 -17.97 -21.62
C ALA A 6 -1.33 -17.54 -20.27
N TRP A 7 -0.57 -18.42 -19.60
CA TRP A 7 0.17 -18.10 -18.38
C TRP A 7 1.34 -17.13 -18.65
N TRP A 8 2.08 -17.34 -19.75
CA TRP A 8 3.16 -16.44 -20.18
C TRP A 8 2.63 -15.06 -20.60
N GLU A 9 1.58 -15.04 -21.41
CA GLU A 9 0.92 -13.78 -21.86
C GLU A 9 0.41 -12.98 -20.66
N ALA A 10 -0.25 -13.61 -19.69
CA ALA A 10 -0.71 -12.96 -18.46
C ALA A 10 0.45 -12.38 -17.62
N ARG A 11 1.61 -13.04 -17.60
CA ARG A 11 2.79 -12.58 -16.85
C ARG A 11 3.51 -11.42 -17.54
N VAL A 12 3.56 -11.41 -18.87
CA VAL A 12 4.13 -10.32 -19.68
C VAL A 12 3.21 -9.10 -19.62
N THR A 13 1.90 -9.28 -19.74
CA THR A 13 0.92 -8.19 -19.67
C THR A 13 0.90 -7.53 -18.29
N ARG A 14 1.08 -8.31 -17.21
CA ARG A 14 1.21 -7.77 -15.84
C ARG A 14 2.43 -6.86 -15.68
N LYS A 15 3.56 -7.19 -16.31
CA LYS A 15 4.80 -6.38 -16.20
C LYS A 15 4.69 -5.02 -16.88
N SER A 16 3.84 -4.88 -17.89
CA SER A 16 3.62 -3.63 -18.63
C SER A 16 2.37 -2.86 -18.19
N ASP A 17 1.58 -3.40 -17.25
CA ASP A 17 0.39 -2.74 -16.71
C ASP A 17 0.78 -1.65 -15.72
N PRO A 18 0.46 -0.36 -15.98
CA PRO A 18 0.77 0.74 -15.08
C PRO A 18 0.26 0.54 -13.65
N ALA A 19 -0.94 0.01 -13.47
CA ALA A 19 -1.49 -0.24 -12.14
C ALA A 19 -0.72 -1.32 -11.38
N TRP A 20 -0.27 -2.38 -12.08
CA TRP A 20 0.59 -3.39 -11.49
C TRP A 20 1.97 -2.84 -11.11
N GLN A 21 2.55 -1.99 -11.96
CA GLN A 21 3.83 -1.33 -11.66
C GLN A 21 3.70 -0.42 -10.44
N LEU A 22 2.67 0.45 -10.41
CA LEU A 22 2.38 1.31 -9.26
C LEU A 22 2.24 0.50 -7.97
N TYR A 23 1.42 -0.56 -7.98
CA TYR A 23 1.25 -1.43 -6.83
C TYR A 23 2.57 -2.06 -6.38
N ARG A 24 3.29 -2.70 -7.30
CA ARG A 24 4.52 -3.42 -7.00
C ARG A 24 5.60 -2.51 -6.43
N ASP A 25 5.83 -1.36 -7.05
CA ASP A 25 6.88 -0.44 -6.65
C ASP A 25 6.52 0.22 -5.31
N THR A 26 5.23 0.50 -5.08
CA THR A 26 4.70 0.92 -3.77
C THR A 26 4.94 -0.16 -2.71
N ALA A 27 4.60 -1.42 -3.00
CA ALA A 27 4.75 -2.51 -2.06
C ALA A 27 6.22 -2.77 -1.69
N LEU A 28 7.12 -2.76 -2.68
CA LEU A 28 8.56 -2.93 -2.45
C LEU A 28 9.12 -1.81 -1.57
N LYS A 29 8.72 -0.57 -1.80
CA LYS A 29 9.17 0.58 -1.01
C LYS A 29 8.58 0.52 0.41
N ALA A 30 7.28 0.35 0.54
CA ALA A 30 6.57 0.29 1.81
C ALA A 30 7.10 -0.78 2.75
N THR A 31 7.47 -1.95 2.21
CA THR A 31 7.92 -3.10 3.00
C THR A 31 9.44 -3.21 3.11
N SER A 32 10.20 -2.23 2.62
CA SER A 32 11.66 -2.20 2.77
C SER A 32 12.07 -2.01 4.23
N ALA A 33 13.22 -2.57 4.59
CA ALA A 33 13.77 -2.41 5.96
C ALA A 33 13.97 -0.93 6.33
N GLU A 34 14.36 -0.11 5.36
CA GLU A 34 14.50 1.34 5.55
C GLU A 34 13.16 2.01 5.90
N GLN A 35 12.10 1.72 5.13
CA GLN A 35 10.78 2.31 5.37
C GLN A 35 10.20 1.86 6.72
N LEU A 36 10.33 0.57 7.06
CA LEU A 36 9.90 0.06 8.35
C LEU A 36 10.62 0.75 9.50
N ARG A 37 11.94 0.94 9.38
CA ARG A 37 12.75 1.67 10.39
C ARG A 37 12.31 3.13 10.53
N LEU A 38 12.04 3.84 9.42
CA LEU A 38 11.55 5.23 9.44
C LEU A 38 10.19 5.34 10.14
N LEU A 39 9.35 4.32 10.00
CA LEU A 39 8.06 4.22 10.67
C LEU A 39 8.17 3.61 12.09
N GLY A 40 9.37 3.25 12.58
CA GLY A 40 9.56 2.61 13.88
C GLY A 40 8.91 1.22 13.98
N LEU A 41 8.77 0.51 12.86
CA LEU A 41 8.13 -0.79 12.78
C LEU A 41 9.16 -1.93 12.76
N SER A 42 8.81 -3.05 13.38
CA SER A 42 9.58 -4.30 13.29
C SER A 42 9.38 -4.98 11.93
N GLU A 43 10.28 -5.89 11.56
CA GLU A 43 10.21 -6.62 10.27
C GLU A 43 9.23 -7.80 10.28
N THR A 44 8.08 -7.67 10.92
CA THR A 44 7.03 -8.69 10.94
C THR A 44 6.10 -8.59 9.72
N SER A 45 5.39 -9.66 9.40
CA SER A 45 4.37 -9.65 8.33
C SER A 45 3.25 -8.65 8.62
N GLU A 46 2.89 -8.49 9.90
CA GLU A 46 1.88 -7.52 10.34
C GLU A 46 2.34 -6.09 10.08
N ALA A 47 3.55 -5.74 10.51
CA ALA A 47 4.12 -4.42 10.30
C ALA A 47 4.29 -4.08 8.80
N ARG A 48 4.72 -5.05 7.99
CA ARG A 48 4.80 -4.89 6.52
C ARG A 48 3.43 -4.64 5.91
N PHE A 49 2.39 -5.32 6.38
CA PHE A 49 1.02 -5.07 5.92
C PHE A 49 0.55 -3.66 6.30
N GLU A 50 0.79 -3.21 7.52
CA GLU A 50 0.39 -1.87 7.97
C GLU A 50 1.16 -0.76 7.21
N ALA A 51 2.45 -0.93 6.98
CA ALA A 51 3.25 -0.01 6.18
C ALA A 51 2.75 0.05 4.72
N LEU A 52 2.42 -1.10 4.12
CA LEU A 52 1.83 -1.17 2.79
C LEU A 52 0.47 -0.47 2.73
N ALA A 53 -0.39 -0.71 3.72
CA ALA A 53 -1.71 -0.08 3.77
C ALA A 53 -1.64 1.44 3.90
N LEU A 54 -0.67 1.95 4.67
CA LEU A 54 -0.41 3.39 4.80
C LEU A 54 0.02 4.00 3.45
N GLU A 55 0.96 3.39 2.78
CA GLU A 55 1.44 3.83 1.46
C GLU A 55 0.34 3.76 0.39
N LEU A 56 -0.45 2.68 0.38
CA LEU A 56 -1.57 2.55 -0.54
C LEU A 56 -2.67 3.58 -0.27
N ALA A 57 -2.86 4.03 0.97
CA ALA A 57 -3.80 5.10 1.27
C ALA A 57 -3.39 6.44 0.64
N ALA A 58 -2.09 6.76 0.67
CA ALA A 58 -1.55 7.95 0.00
C ALA A 58 -1.69 7.86 -1.53
N LEU A 59 -1.28 6.73 -2.13
CA LEU A 59 -1.48 6.46 -3.55
C LEU A 59 -2.97 6.57 -3.92
N TRP A 60 -3.86 5.99 -3.12
CA TRP A 60 -5.30 6.00 -3.36
C TRP A 60 -5.86 7.41 -3.45
N LEU A 61 -5.48 8.27 -2.49
CA LEU A 61 -5.90 9.67 -2.49
C LEU A 61 -5.37 10.41 -3.73
N ARG A 62 -4.10 10.18 -4.09
CA ARG A 62 -3.52 10.79 -5.30
C ARG A 62 -4.25 10.34 -6.57
N LEU A 63 -4.61 9.07 -6.68
CA LEU A 63 -5.39 8.56 -7.82
C LEU A 63 -6.81 9.16 -7.87
N GLU A 64 -7.43 9.44 -6.73
CA GLU A 64 -8.75 10.10 -6.66
C GLU A 64 -8.73 11.54 -7.16
N GLN A 65 -7.61 12.23 -7.02
CA GLN A 65 -7.43 13.62 -7.43
C GLN A 65 -7.03 13.78 -8.91
N GLY A 66 -6.67 12.69 -9.58
CA GLY A 66 -6.27 12.71 -10.98
C GLY A 66 -7.45 12.79 -11.97
N CYS A 67 -7.13 12.85 -13.26
CA CYS A 67 -8.11 12.75 -14.33
C CYS A 67 -8.86 11.41 -14.32
N GLU A 68 -9.90 11.26 -15.14
CA GLU A 68 -10.75 10.06 -15.18
C GLU A 68 -9.94 8.77 -15.42
N ASP A 69 -8.98 8.81 -16.34
CA ASP A 69 -8.11 7.66 -16.63
C ASP A 69 -7.23 7.28 -15.44
N VAL A 70 -6.73 8.26 -14.68
CA VAL A 70 -5.98 8.03 -13.44
C VAL A 70 -6.87 7.45 -12.36
N GLN A 71 -8.09 7.96 -12.22
CA GLN A 71 -9.06 7.42 -11.26
C GLN A 71 -9.42 5.96 -11.56
N ALA A 72 -9.45 5.56 -12.83
CA ALA A 72 -9.69 4.17 -13.24
C ALA A 72 -8.56 3.21 -12.77
N LEU A 73 -7.33 3.71 -12.52
CA LEU A 73 -6.23 2.89 -12.00
C LEU A 73 -6.51 2.35 -10.59
N ARG A 74 -7.32 3.01 -9.76
CA ARG A 74 -7.61 2.56 -8.39
C ARG A 74 -8.11 1.12 -8.34
N ARG A 75 -9.09 0.79 -9.18
CA ARG A 75 -9.63 -0.57 -9.25
C ARG A 75 -8.55 -1.56 -9.64
N ARG A 76 -7.74 -1.22 -10.63
CA ARG A 76 -6.67 -2.09 -11.14
C ARG A 76 -5.54 -2.28 -10.12
N VAL A 77 -5.22 -1.24 -9.34
CA VAL A 77 -4.28 -1.35 -8.20
C VAL A 77 -4.82 -2.29 -7.11
N ALA A 78 -6.13 -2.20 -6.80
CA ALA A 78 -6.76 -3.15 -5.88
C ALA A 78 -6.74 -4.59 -6.41
N GLU A 79 -7.00 -4.79 -7.70
CA GLU A 79 -6.91 -6.10 -8.35
C GLU A 79 -5.46 -6.64 -8.31
N ALA A 80 -4.46 -5.77 -8.45
CA ALA A 80 -3.06 -6.14 -8.31
C ALA A 80 -2.72 -6.62 -6.89
N PHE A 81 -3.17 -5.90 -5.86
CA PHE A 81 -3.04 -6.33 -4.46
C PHE A 81 -3.67 -7.70 -4.21
N VAL A 82 -4.91 -7.91 -4.65
CA VAL A 82 -5.62 -9.19 -4.48
C VAL A 82 -4.85 -10.33 -5.14
N ALA A 83 -4.34 -10.11 -6.36
CA ALA A 83 -3.59 -11.12 -7.10
C ALA A 83 -2.24 -11.44 -6.44
N ASP A 84 -1.58 -10.45 -5.85
CA ASP A 84 -0.32 -10.64 -5.12
C ASP A 84 -0.53 -11.39 -3.80
N MET A 85 -1.58 -11.06 -3.04
CA MET A 85 -1.92 -11.77 -1.81
C MET A 85 -2.32 -13.22 -2.08
N ASP A 86 -3.09 -13.49 -3.14
CA ASP A 86 -3.43 -14.86 -3.54
C ASP A 86 -2.18 -15.67 -3.86
N ALA A 87 -1.26 -15.11 -4.65
CA ALA A 87 -0.01 -15.77 -5.00
C ALA A 87 0.86 -16.03 -3.75
N SER A 88 1.05 -15.03 -2.90
CA SER A 88 1.85 -15.13 -1.68
C SER A 88 1.31 -16.19 -0.71
N LEU A 89 -0.01 -16.26 -0.52
CA LEU A 89 -0.62 -17.27 0.35
C LEU A 89 -0.48 -18.69 -0.20
N ARG A 90 -0.52 -18.87 -1.52
CA ARG A 90 -0.28 -20.15 -2.18
C ARG A 90 1.18 -20.60 -2.03
N ASP A 91 2.12 -19.68 -2.21
CA ASP A 91 3.55 -19.96 -2.04
C ASP A 91 3.88 -20.36 -0.59
N LEU A 92 3.13 -19.85 0.39
CA LEU A 92 3.22 -20.25 1.81
C LEU A 92 2.51 -21.59 2.13
N GLY A 93 2.00 -22.29 1.11
CA GLY A 93 1.39 -23.63 1.26
C GLY A 93 -0.06 -23.60 1.76
N ALA A 94 -0.75 -22.48 1.70
CA ALA A 94 -2.18 -22.44 2.02
C ALA A 94 -2.98 -23.23 0.97
N GLY A 95 -3.74 -24.24 1.42
CA GLY A 95 -4.62 -25.02 0.54
C GLY A 95 -5.72 -24.17 -0.10
N ASP A 96 -6.14 -24.54 -1.32
CA ASP A 96 -7.08 -23.81 -2.17
C ASP A 96 -8.37 -23.35 -1.45
N LEU A 97 -8.92 -24.16 -0.57
CA LEU A 97 -10.15 -23.84 0.18
C LEU A 97 -9.96 -22.73 1.23
N GLY A 98 -8.71 -22.46 1.66
CA GLY A 98 -8.39 -21.46 2.68
C GLY A 98 -7.93 -20.12 2.09
N VAL A 99 -7.34 -20.12 0.89
CA VAL A 99 -6.75 -18.94 0.26
C VAL A 99 -7.81 -17.87 0.01
N GLY A 100 -8.94 -18.21 -0.59
CA GLY A 100 -9.98 -17.24 -0.93
C GLY A 100 -10.49 -16.44 0.29
N ARG A 101 -10.77 -17.13 1.41
CA ARG A 101 -11.19 -16.45 2.65
C ARG A 101 -10.12 -15.55 3.24
N ARG A 102 -8.85 -15.95 3.19
CA ARG A 102 -7.73 -15.15 3.70
C ARG A 102 -7.50 -13.91 2.83
N VAL A 103 -7.55 -14.05 1.51
CA VAL A 103 -7.45 -12.92 0.56
C VAL A 103 -8.59 -11.94 0.80
N GLN A 104 -9.82 -12.42 0.96
CA GLN A 104 -10.97 -11.58 1.27
C GLN A 104 -10.74 -10.80 2.58
N ALA A 105 -10.35 -11.46 3.65
CA ALA A 105 -10.08 -10.82 4.94
C ALA A 105 -8.97 -9.77 4.86
N LEU A 106 -7.88 -10.04 4.13
CA LEU A 106 -6.81 -9.07 3.89
C LEU A 106 -7.30 -7.87 3.07
N THR A 107 -8.16 -8.11 2.09
CA THR A 107 -8.74 -7.05 1.24
C THR A 107 -9.68 -6.15 2.06
N GLU A 108 -10.57 -6.72 2.86
CA GLU A 108 -11.45 -5.98 3.76
C GLU A 108 -10.64 -5.14 4.77
N ARG A 109 -9.60 -5.74 5.33
CA ARG A 109 -8.68 -5.06 6.24
C ARG A 109 -7.96 -3.90 5.53
N LEU A 110 -7.46 -4.09 4.31
CA LEU A 110 -6.82 -3.04 3.51
C LEU A 110 -7.77 -1.85 3.32
N TYR A 111 -8.99 -2.09 2.88
CA TYR A 111 -9.97 -1.00 2.69
C TYR A 111 -10.27 -0.26 3.99
N GLY A 112 -10.40 -0.97 5.10
CA GLY A 112 -10.56 -0.37 6.42
C GLY A 112 -9.37 0.53 6.80
N ARG A 113 -8.14 0.10 6.47
CA ARG A 113 -6.93 0.89 6.71
C ARG A 113 -6.82 2.09 5.77
N ILE A 114 -7.13 1.94 4.50
CA ILE A 114 -7.17 3.06 3.54
C ILE A 114 -8.13 4.13 4.03
N ALA A 115 -9.33 3.74 4.48
CA ALA A 115 -10.31 4.68 5.02
C ALA A 115 -9.80 5.43 6.27
N ALA A 116 -9.10 4.73 7.17
CA ALA A 116 -8.53 5.32 8.38
C ALA A 116 -7.34 6.26 8.08
N TYR A 117 -6.44 5.84 7.19
CA TYR A 117 -5.23 6.59 6.89
C TYR A 117 -5.44 7.73 5.89
N ARG A 118 -6.49 7.68 5.07
CA ARG A 118 -6.75 8.73 4.06
C ARG A 118 -6.88 10.13 4.70
N VAL A 119 -7.35 10.22 5.94
CA VAL A 119 -7.45 11.50 6.67
C VAL A 119 -6.08 12.10 6.95
N ILE A 120 -5.05 11.26 7.14
CA ILE A 120 -3.67 11.71 7.40
C ILE A 120 -3.10 12.53 6.24
N PHE A 121 -3.53 12.22 5.02
CA PHE A 121 -3.03 12.85 3.79
C PHE A 121 -3.89 14.04 3.34
N SER A 122 -4.84 14.52 4.17
CA SER A 122 -5.54 15.77 3.91
C SER A 122 -4.66 16.98 4.24
N SER A 123 -4.82 18.08 3.50
CA SER A 123 -3.96 19.28 3.60
C SER A 123 -3.96 19.94 4.97
N ASP A 124 -5.08 19.85 5.70
CA ASP A 124 -5.32 20.65 6.91
C ASP A 124 -5.17 19.87 8.22
N ILE A 125 -4.67 18.63 8.17
CA ILE A 125 -4.51 17.80 9.35
C ILE A 125 -3.32 18.27 10.22
N SER A 126 -3.52 18.38 11.53
CA SER A 126 -2.45 18.68 12.49
C SER A 126 -1.55 17.49 12.73
N ASN A 127 -0.31 17.73 13.18
CA ASN A 127 0.60 16.63 13.55
C ASN A 127 0.04 15.79 14.71
N ASP A 128 -0.63 16.42 15.67
CA ASP A 128 -1.23 15.70 16.80
C ASP A 128 -2.33 14.73 16.34
N ALA A 129 -3.18 15.16 15.40
CA ALA A 129 -4.18 14.28 14.83
C ALA A 129 -3.55 13.13 14.01
N ILE A 130 -2.43 13.37 13.32
CA ILE A 130 -1.67 12.29 12.66
C ILE A 130 -1.17 11.29 13.69
N LYS A 131 -0.56 11.75 14.78
CA LYS A 131 -0.06 10.90 15.87
C LYS A 131 -1.17 10.01 16.43
N GLU A 132 -2.31 10.57 16.76
CA GLU A 132 -3.46 9.80 17.27
C GLU A 132 -3.93 8.70 16.30
N ILE A 133 -3.94 8.98 14.99
CA ILE A 133 -4.31 8.00 13.99
C ILE A 133 -3.26 6.90 13.87
N LEU A 134 -1.96 7.27 13.91
CA LEU A 134 -0.86 6.30 13.89
C LEU A 134 -0.87 5.41 15.13
N GLU A 135 -1.03 5.97 16.32
CA GLU A 135 -1.16 5.21 17.57
C GLU A 135 -2.28 4.18 17.51
N ARG A 136 -3.45 4.61 17.05
CA ARG A 136 -4.64 3.74 16.99
C ARG A 136 -4.52 2.63 15.94
N ASN A 137 -3.84 2.88 14.84
CA ASN A 137 -3.86 1.99 13.68
C ASN A 137 -2.52 1.31 13.40
N LEU A 138 -1.41 2.04 13.47
CA LEU A 138 -0.08 1.53 13.15
C LEU A 138 0.58 0.87 14.38
N TYR A 139 0.39 1.45 15.56
CA TYR A 139 1.01 1.02 16.81
C TYR A 139 0.02 0.39 17.79
N LYS A 140 -0.91 -0.43 17.30
CA LYS A 140 -1.94 -1.08 18.13
C LYS A 140 -1.40 -1.94 19.26
N GLU A 141 -0.23 -2.54 19.07
CA GLU A 141 0.43 -3.40 20.06
C GLU A 141 1.29 -2.60 21.06
N GLY A 142 1.21 -1.29 20.99
CA GLY A 142 1.99 -0.34 21.78
C GLY A 142 3.00 0.42 20.93
N LEU A 143 3.32 1.62 21.39
CA LEU A 143 4.39 2.42 20.79
C LEU A 143 5.73 1.71 21.01
N PRO A 144 6.62 1.68 20.00
CA PRO A 144 8.00 1.28 20.22
C PRO A 144 8.64 2.17 21.27
N GLU A 145 9.63 1.65 22.01
CA GLU A 145 10.33 2.43 23.03
C GLU A 145 10.99 3.67 22.40
N GLY A 146 10.62 4.85 22.91
CA GLY A 146 11.16 6.16 22.50
C GLY A 146 10.07 7.11 22.01
N ALA A 147 9.85 8.21 22.75
CA ALA A 147 8.87 9.24 22.39
C ALA A 147 9.15 9.89 21.02
N GLU A 148 10.39 9.83 20.54
CA GLU A 148 10.82 10.41 19.25
C GLU A 148 10.34 9.60 18.02
N ILE A 149 9.95 8.33 18.21
CA ILE A 149 9.56 7.47 17.09
C ILE A 149 8.29 7.95 16.43
N ILE A 150 7.29 8.37 17.21
CA ILE A 150 6.02 8.85 16.64
C ILE A 150 6.19 10.18 15.91
N ASP A 151 7.12 11.03 16.37
CA ASP A 151 7.46 12.26 15.66
C ASP A 151 8.15 11.95 14.33
N SER A 152 9.11 11.03 14.33
CA SER A 152 9.78 10.56 13.12
C SER A 152 8.77 9.95 12.13
N ALA A 153 7.88 9.09 12.59
CA ALA A 153 6.83 8.49 11.76
C ALA A 153 5.86 9.56 11.21
N THR A 154 5.52 10.58 12.01
CA THR A 154 4.68 11.69 11.56
C THR A 154 5.35 12.47 10.43
N HIS A 155 6.65 12.77 10.56
CA HIS A 155 7.42 13.40 9.49
C HIS A 155 7.49 12.53 8.23
N GLU A 156 7.71 11.22 8.41
CA GLU A 156 7.77 10.29 7.29
C GLU A 156 6.42 10.20 6.54
N VAL A 157 5.31 10.15 7.27
CA VAL A 157 3.96 10.16 6.67
C VAL A 157 3.72 11.43 5.86
N ARG A 158 4.13 12.59 6.35
CA ARG A 158 4.08 13.84 5.59
C ARG A 158 4.91 13.76 4.30
N ARG A 159 6.12 13.20 4.41
CA ARG A 159 7.00 13.00 3.25
C ARG A 159 6.38 12.08 2.21
N ILE A 160 5.71 11.01 2.65
CA ILE A 160 4.96 10.10 1.77
C ILE A 160 3.89 10.86 0.99
N GLY A 161 3.06 11.65 1.69
CA GLY A 161 1.99 12.45 1.07
C GLY A 161 2.53 13.38 -0.01
N LEU A 162 3.51 14.22 0.34
CA LEU A 162 4.14 15.16 -0.58
C LEU A 162 4.79 14.46 -1.78
N ALA A 163 5.41 13.31 -1.57
CA ALA A 163 6.05 12.55 -2.64
C ALA A 163 5.02 11.98 -3.64
N TRP A 164 3.82 11.60 -3.19
CA TRP A 164 2.73 11.19 -4.08
C TRP A 164 2.09 12.39 -4.79
N GLU A 165 1.90 13.53 -4.13
CA GLU A 165 1.40 14.75 -4.75
C GLU A 165 2.31 15.24 -5.90
N ALA A 166 3.61 15.03 -5.78
CA ALA A 166 4.58 15.39 -6.82
C ALA A 166 4.54 14.50 -8.08
N VAL A 167 3.85 13.35 -8.04
CA VAL A 167 3.69 12.51 -9.23
C VAL A 167 2.52 13.03 -10.06
N ASP A 168 2.80 13.49 -11.27
CA ASP A 168 1.77 13.96 -12.21
C ASP A 168 0.94 12.81 -12.80
N ASP A 169 -0.18 13.14 -13.42
CA ASP A 169 -1.09 12.17 -14.03
C ASP A 169 -0.40 11.33 -15.11
N GLN A 170 0.50 11.93 -15.91
CA GLN A 170 1.23 11.20 -16.93
C GLN A 170 2.19 10.16 -16.31
N GLY A 171 2.84 10.50 -15.21
CA GLY A 171 3.64 9.58 -14.42
C GLY A 171 2.82 8.40 -13.94
N LEU A 172 1.65 8.66 -13.33
CA LEU A 172 0.74 7.61 -12.86
C LEU A 172 0.26 6.71 -14.00
N LEU A 173 -0.15 7.28 -15.13
CA LEU A 173 -0.59 6.53 -16.31
C LEU A 173 0.54 5.70 -16.95
N SER A 174 1.79 6.08 -16.73
CA SER A 174 2.96 5.29 -17.15
C SER A 174 3.43 4.27 -16.12
N GLY A 175 2.78 4.20 -14.95
CA GLY A 175 3.15 3.29 -13.87
C GLY A 175 4.30 3.77 -12.97
N LYS A 176 4.63 5.06 -13.03
CA LYS A 176 5.70 5.66 -12.22
C LYS A 176 5.23 5.87 -10.78
N ALA A 177 5.80 5.12 -9.86
CA ALA A 177 5.60 5.36 -8.44
C ALA A 177 6.39 6.58 -7.94
N ARG A 178 6.07 7.06 -6.74
CA ARG A 178 6.80 8.14 -6.08
C ARG A 178 8.29 7.80 -5.91
N ALA A 179 9.12 8.80 -6.01
CA ALA A 179 10.55 8.69 -5.74
C ALA A 179 10.83 8.38 -4.25
#